data_8e5bf9e3600696a76036641cd7878899
#
_entry.id   8e5bf9e3600696a76036641cd7878899
#
_cell.length_a   1.000
_cell.length_b   1.000
_cell.length_c   1.000
_cell.angle_alpha   90.00
_cell.angle_beta   90.00
_cell.angle_gamma   90.00
#
_symmetry.space_group_name_H-M   'P 1'
#
loop_
_entity.id
_entity.type
_entity.pdbx_description
1 polymer ?
#
loop_
_entity_poly.entity_id
_entity_poly.type
_entity_poly.pdbx_seq_one_letter_code
_entity_poly.pdbx_strand_id
1 'polypeptide(L)'
;MKKRKIPLRKSVVSGEMFPKKELLRIARSKEGEVSLDPTGKKPGRGAYIAIEPSEAQLAWDKHILDRILDVELTDEFYQELLDYVTHQKARRELFGNE
;
A
#
# COMPACT_ATOMS: atom_id res chain seq x y z
N MET A 1 28.81 -15.21 -8.94
CA MET A 1 28.33 -14.41 -8.22
C MET A 1 26.92 -14.47 -8.00
N LYS A 2 26.47 -14.19 -6.90
CA LYS A 2 25.18 -14.31 -6.63
C LYS A 2 24.42 -13.09 -6.77
N LYS A 3 23.31 -13.08 -7.39
CA LYS A 3 22.50 -11.99 -7.49
C LYS A 3 21.66 -11.90 -6.30
N ARG A 4 21.44 -10.72 -5.76
CA ARG A 4 20.56 -10.58 -4.69
C ARG A 4 19.20 -10.71 -5.17
N LYS A 5 18.38 -11.46 -4.51
CA LYS A 5 17.01 -11.57 -4.86
C LYS A 5 16.28 -10.42 -4.27
N ILE A 6 15.44 -9.77 -5.06
CA ILE A 6 14.62 -8.68 -4.57
C ILE A 6 13.37 -9.28 -3.96
N PRO A 7 13.09 -9.02 -2.70
CA PRO A 7 11.89 -9.58 -2.08
C PRO A 7 10.65 -9.04 -2.76
N LEU A 8 9.72 -9.93 -3.03
CA LEU A 8 8.45 -9.54 -3.62
C LEU A 8 7.36 -9.68 -2.59
N ARG A 9 6.37 -8.81 -2.69
CA ARG A 9 5.21 -8.88 -1.83
C ARG A 9 3.98 -8.83 -2.71
N LYS A 10 2.89 -9.34 -2.18
CA LYS A 10 1.67 -9.43 -2.94
C LYS A 10 0.76 -8.26 -2.67
N SER A 11 0.23 -7.66 -3.72
CA SER A 11 -0.80 -6.63 -3.55
C SER A 11 -2.10 -7.31 -3.16
N VAL A 12 -2.75 -6.81 -2.12
CA VAL A 12 -4.02 -7.40 -1.68
C VAL A 12 -5.16 -7.01 -2.62
N VAL A 13 -4.92 -6.07 -3.50
CA VAL A 13 -5.95 -5.64 -4.44
C VAL A 13 -5.90 -6.47 -5.71
N SER A 14 -4.75 -6.53 -6.36
CA SER A 14 -4.65 -7.23 -7.63
C SER A 14 -4.20 -8.68 -7.49
N GLY A 15 -3.60 -9.03 -6.38
CA GLY A 15 -3.07 -10.36 -6.20
C GLY A 15 -1.75 -10.59 -6.91
N GLU A 16 -1.19 -9.53 -7.48
CA GLU A 16 0.06 -9.66 -8.21
C GLU A 16 1.24 -9.37 -7.32
N MET A 17 2.39 -9.94 -7.67
CA MET A 17 3.59 -9.75 -6.89
C MET A 17 4.39 -8.58 -7.44
N PHE A 18 4.90 -7.78 -6.52
CA PHE A 18 5.69 -6.60 -6.89
C PHE A 18 6.91 -6.49 -6.00
N PRO A 19 7.97 -5.83 -6.47
CA PRO A 19 9.06 -5.49 -5.55
C PRO A 19 8.54 -4.57 -4.47
N LYS A 20 9.07 -4.72 -3.28
CA LYS A 20 8.59 -3.96 -2.15
C LYS A 20 8.58 -2.46 -2.40
N LYS A 21 9.56 -1.95 -3.13
CA LYS A 21 9.61 -0.51 -3.39
C LYS A 21 8.48 0.00 -4.26
N GLU A 22 7.77 -0.89 -4.94
CA GLU A 22 6.64 -0.48 -5.76
C GLU A 22 5.32 -0.63 -5.03
N LEU A 23 5.39 -0.93 -3.75
CA LEU A 23 4.20 -1.14 -2.95
C LEU A 23 4.17 -0.18 -1.79
N LEU A 24 2.97 0.10 -1.31
CA LEU A 24 2.79 0.86 -0.09
C LEU A 24 2.23 -0.09 0.95
N ARG A 25 2.81 -0.08 2.12
CA ARG A 25 2.31 -0.89 3.22
C ARG A 25 1.33 -0.07 4.05
N ILE A 26 0.24 -0.69 4.44
CA ILE A 26 -0.70 -0.08 5.36
C ILE A 26 -0.62 -0.89 6.64
N ALA A 27 -0.35 -0.25 7.76
CA ALA A 27 -0.11 -0.95 9.01
C ALA A 27 -1.24 -0.75 10.00
N ARG A 28 -1.56 -1.81 10.75
CA ARG A 28 -2.56 -1.74 11.80
C ARG A 28 -1.87 -2.09 13.09
N SER A 29 -1.96 -1.21 14.08
CA SER A 29 -1.33 -1.45 15.36
C SER A 29 -2.16 -2.42 16.19
N LYS A 30 -1.63 -2.81 17.34
CA LYS A 30 -2.35 -3.69 18.24
C LYS A 30 -3.63 -3.05 18.73
N GLU A 31 -3.63 -1.74 18.81
CA GLU A 31 -4.80 -1.02 19.29
C GLU A 31 -5.84 -0.83 18.19
N GLY A 32 -5.55 -1.27 16.99
CA GLY A 32 -6.49 -1.14 15.90
C GLY A 32 -6.36 0.13 15.09
N GLU A 33 -5.30 0.89 15.33
CA GLU A 33 -5.08 2.10 14.55
C GLU A 33 -4.39 1.76 13.24
N VAL A 34 -4.90 2.32 12.16
CA VAL A 34 -4.37 2.04 10.84
C VAL A 34 -3.74 3.29 10.29
N SER A 35 -2.59 3.14 9.68
CA SER A 35 -1.90 4.28 9.08
C SER A 35 -1.08 3.82 7.90
N LEU A 36 -0.72 4.78 7.06
CA LEU A 36 0.17 4.50 5.94
C LEU A 36 1.58 4.30 6.48
N ASP A 37 2.28 3.35 5.89
CA ASP A 37 3.60 2.99 6.39
C ASP A 37 4.60 2.93 5.23
N PRO A 38 5.00 4.08 4.72
CA PRO A 38 5.90 4.10 3.56
C PRO A 38 7.25 3.43 3.79
N THR A 39 7.71 3.44 5.03
CA THR A 39 9.01 2.85 5.32
C THR A 39 8.93 1.35 5.57
N GLY A 40 7.73 0.86 5.86
CA GLY A 40 7.56 -0.56 6.12
C GLY A 40 8.05 -1.01 7.49
N LYS A 41 8.25 -0.07 8.41
CA LYS A 41 8.81 -0.40 9.71
C LYS A 41 7.86 -0.36 10.89
N LYS A 42 6.63 0.07 10.64
CA LYS A 42 5.68 0.15 11.75
C LYS A 42 5.29 -1.24 12.22
N PRO A 43 5.17 -1.43 13.53
CA PRO A 43 4.80 -2.74 14.04
C PRO A 43 3.34 -3.04 13.77
N GLY A 44 3.00 -4.32 13.85
CA GLY A 44 1.63 -4.75 13.72
C GLY A 44 1.37 -5.41 12.39
N ARG A 45 0.10 -5.60 12.08
CA ARG A 45 -0.30 -6.26 10.87
C ARG A 45 -0.16 -5.32 9.69
N GLY A 46 0.23 -5.84 8.56
CA GLY A 46 0.38 -5.00 7.38
C GLY A 46 -0.26 -5.59 6.16
N ALA A 47 -0.63 -4.72 5.24
CA ALA A 47 -1.13 -5.12 3.93
C ALA A 47 -0.46 -4.24 2.91
N TYR A 48 -0.22 -4.79 1.72
CA TYR A 48 0.45 -4.04 0.67
C TYR A 48 -0.47 -3.79 -0.50
N ILE A 49 -0.39 -2.61 -1.09
CA ILE A 49 -1.06 -2.35 -2.36
C ILE A 49 -0.02 -1.72 -3.29
N ALA A 50 -0.23 -1.87 -4.59
CA ALA A 50 0.67 -1.24 -5.56
C ALA A 50 0.46 0.27 -5.52
N ILE A 51 1.50 1.02 -5.85
CA ILE A 51 1.40 2.47 -5.88
C ILE A 51 0.77 2.86 -7.20
N GLU A 52 -0.51 2.58 -7.31
CA GLU A 52 -1.33 2.88 -8.47
C GLU A 52 -2.64 3.44 -8.00
N PRO A 53 -3.04 4.60 -8.50
CA PRO A 53 -4.32 5.17 -8.08
C PRO A 53 -5.50 4.23 -8.31
N SER A 54 -5.45 3.43 -9.36
CA SER A 54 -6.53 2.50 -9.63
C SER A 54 -6.65 1.45 -8.53
N GLU A 55 -5.53 1.01 -7.97
CA GLU A 55 -5.59 0.06 -6.88
C GLU A 55 -6.14 0.69 -5.61
N ALA A 56 -5.72 1.91 -5.32
CA ALA A 56 -6.22 2.59 -4.14
C ALA A 56 -7.73 2.84 -4.26
N GLN A 57 -8.17 3.20 -5.45
CA GLN A 57 -9.59 3.44 -5.67
C GLN A 57 -10.39 2.14 -5.53
N LEU A 58 -9.88 1.06 -6.06
CA LEU A 58 -10.56 -0.22 -5.96
C LEU A 58 -10.61 -0.71 -4.51
N ALA A 59 -9.53 -0.49 -3.78
CA ALA A 59 -9.51 -0.84 -2.37
C ALA A 59 -10.60 -0.09 -1.61
N TRP A 60 -10.79 1.17 -1.96
CA TRP A 60 -11.83 1.99 -1.34
C TRP A 60 -13.21 1.49 -1.74
N ASP A 61 -13.43 1.33 -3.05
CA ASP A 61 -14.74 0.92 -3.55
C ASP A 61 -15.23 -0.38 -2.92
N LYS A 62 -14.32 -1.30 -2.70
CA LYS A 62 -14.68 -2.60 -2.17
C LYS A 62 -14.30 -2.81 -0.72
N HIS A 63 -13.77 -1.77 -0.09
CA HIS A 63 -13.34 -1.83 1.30
C HIS A 63 -12.45 -3.05 1.56
N ILE A 64 -11.50 -3.25 0.66
CA ILE A 64 -10.62 -4.41 0.75
C ILE A 64 -9.78 -4.39 2.01
N LEU A 65 -9.24 -3.22 2.37
CA LEU A 65 -8.37 -3.12 3.53
C LEU A 65 -9.13 -3.32 4.83
N ASP A 66 -10.41 -2.97 4.87
CA ASP A 66 -11.22 -3.22 6.05
C ASP A 66 -11.22 -4.70 6.39
N ARG A 67 -11.39 -5.53 5.36
CA ARG A 67 -11.42 -6.96 5.59
C ARG A 67 -10.05 -7.55 5.90
N ILE A 68 -9.04 -7.11 5.18
CA ILE A 68 -7.69 -7.65 5.37
C ILE A 68 -7.15 -7.32 6.74
N LEU A 69 -7.39 -6.09 7.19
CA LEU A 69 -6.85 -5.64 8.48
C LEU A 69 -7.83 -5.79 9.62
N ASP A 70 -9.04 -6.29 9.31
CA ASP A 70 -10.04 -6.55 10.33
C ASP A 70 -10.36 -5.31 11.14
N VAL A 71 -10.64 -4.22 10.46
CA VAL A 71 -11.02 -2.95 11.09
C VAL A 71 -12.03 -2.26 10.20
N GLU A 72 -12.61 -1.20 10.72
CA GLU A 72 -13.51 -0.40 9.93
C GLU A 72 -12.76 0.86 9.56
N LEU A 73 -12.57 1.12 8.28
CA LEU A 73 -11.85 2.28 7.81
C LEU A 73 -12.82 3.33 7.29
N THR A 74 -12.48 4.59 7.52
CA THR A 74 -13.35 5.68 7.12
C THR A 74 -13.05 6.09 5.68
N ASP A 75 -13.99 6.81 5.08
CA ASP A 75 -13.75 7.37 3.76
C ASP A 75 -12.58 8.34 3.80
N GLU A 76 -12.40 9.03 4.92
CA GLU A 76 -11.29 9.94 5.06
C GLU A 76 -9.95 9.21 4.94
N PHE A 77 -9.87 8.03 5.53
CA PHE A 77 -8.64 7.25 5.43
C PHE A 77 -8.39 6.84 3.98
N TYR A 78 -9.42 6.36 3.29
CA TYR A 78 -9.24 5.94 1.91
C TYR A 78 -8.92 7.13 1.00
N GLN A 79 -9.47 8.30 1.30
CA GLN A 79 -9.13 9.48 0.53
C GLN A 79 -7.67 9.84 0.72
N GLU A 80 -7.19 9.76 1.94
CA GLU A 80 -5.79 10.02 2.23
C GLU A 80 -4.90 9.02 1.50
N LEU A 81 -5.29 7.76 1.48
CA LEU A 81 -4.56 6.72 0.79
C LEU A 81 -4.49 7.01 -0.70
N LEU A 82 -5.61 7.35 -1.30
CA LEU A 82 -5.66 7.64 -2.72
C LEU A 82 -4.81 8.85 -3.06
N ASP A 83 -4.89 9.88 -2.24
CA ASP A 83 -4.09 11.09 -2.46
C ASP A 83 -2.60 10.78 -2.38
N TYR A 84 -2.22 9.99 -1.40
CA TYR A 84 -0.82 9.64 -1.22
C TYR A 84 -0.30 8.84 -2.43
N VAL A 85 -1.06 7.84 -2.85
CA VAL A 85 -0.65 6.98 -3.96
C VAL A 85 -0.58 7.79 -5.25
N THR A 86 -1.55 8.66 -5.47
CA THR A 86 -1.57 9.48 -6.67
C THR A 86 -0.35 10.40 -6.70
N HIS A 87 -0.02 10.98 -5.55
CA HIS A 87 1.11 11.88 -5.47
C HIS A 87 2.43 11.13 -5.70
N GLN A 88 2.56 9.94 -5.13
CA GLN A 88 3.78 9.16 -5.29
C GLN A 88 3.96 8.71 -6.73
N LYS A 89 2.88 8.33 -7.38
CA LYS A 89 2.98 7.93 -8.76
C LYS A 89 3.38 9.08 -9.66
N ALA A 90 2.81 10.26 -9.40
CA ALA A 90 3.17 11.44 -10.18
C ALA A 90 4.64 11.78 -10.02
N ARG A 91 5.16 11.65 -8.80
CA ARG A 91 6.57 11.93 -8.58
C ARG A 91 7.46 10.97 -9.36
N ARG A 92 7.10 9.71 -9.39
CA ARG A 92 7.88 8.74 -10.13
C ARG A 92 7.89 9.04 -11.61
N GLU A 93 6.76 9.47 -12.14
CA GLU A 93 6.69 9.78 -13.56
C GLU A 93 7.46 11.03 -13.90
N LEU A 94 7.49 11.98 -12.99
CA LEU A 94 8.22 13.20 -13.24
C LEU A 94 9.71 13.06 -13.09
N PHE A 95 10.16 12.29 -12.14
CA PHE A 95 11.56 12.17 -11.86
C PHE A 95 12.13 10.85 -12.25
N GLY A 96 11.46 10.12 -12.89
CA GLY A 96 11.97 9.04 -13.29
C GLY A 96 12.39 8.07 -13.04
N ASN A 97 12.27 7.85 -13.24
CA ASN A 97 12.55 6.84 -13.23
C ASN A 97 13.64 6.42 -13.69
N GLU A 98 14.51 6.62 -13.64
CA GLU A 98 15.56 6.14 -14.12
C GLU A 98 15.97 5.11 -13.61
#